data_7451aa10542c08e9e760cbd04ea3fc7a
#
_entry.id   7451aa10542c08e9e760cbd04ea3fc7a
#
_cell.length_a   1.000
_cell.length_b   1.000
_cell.length_c   1.000
_cell.angle_alpha   90.00
_cell.angle_beta   90.00
_cell.angle_gamma   90.00
#
_symmetry.space_group_name_H-M   'P 1'
#
loop_
_entity.id
_entity.type
_entity.pdbx_description
1 polymer ?
#
loop_
_entity_poly.entity_id
_entity_poly.type
_entity_poly.pdbx_seq_one_letter_code
_entity_poly.pdbx_strand_id
1 'polypeptide(L)'
;MFWQGGAYDASTHRVASQEFTAMTSPTLRQRLEPTLRKFVHLYFRFARGMTLGVRAVVLDADNRVFLVRHTYVTGWYLPGGGVEVGQTFREALDMELREEGRIELAGEPVLHGVFLNSHVSIRDHVVVYVVRQFRQDRLPEPNREIAETGFFALDALPHDTTEGTRLRLAEVFDGKPISATWRG
;
A
#
# COMPACT_ATOMS: atom_id res chain seq x y z
N MET A 1 -21.77 64.86 -51.40
CA MET A 1 -22.79 65.71 -50.76
C MET A 1 -22.57 65.63 -49.24
N PHE A 2 -22.25 66.78 -48.73
CA PHE A 2 -21.86 67.05 -47.32
C PHE A 2 -22.90 66.57 -46.27
N TRP A 3 -22.47 66.06 -45.17
CA TRP A 3 -22.90 66.57 -43.85
C TRP A 3 -21.88 66.28 -42.76
N GLN A 4 -21.45 67.43 -42.19
CA GLN A 4 -20.65 67.55 -40.97
C GLN A 4 -21.56 67.45 -39.75
N GLY A 5 -20.98 67.07 -38.66
CA GLY A 5 -21.47 67.65 -37.38
C GLY A 5 -21.55 66.71 -36.22
N GLY A 6 -20.68 67.02 -35.29
CA GLY A 6 -21.08 66.99 -33.88
C GLY A 6 -20.19 66.20 -32.98
N ALA A 7 -19.11 66.86 -32.49
CA ALA A 7 -18.37 66.41 -31.32
C ALA A 7 -19.28 66.51 -30.08
N TYR A 8 -19.46 65.41 -29.37
CA TYR A 8 -19.98 65.45 -27.99
C TYR A 8 -18.83 65.18 -27.05
N ASP A 9 -18.46 66.22 -26.35
CA ASP A 9 -17.60 66.19 -25.15
C ASP A 9 -18.34 65.49 -24.03
N ALA A 10 -17.82 64.41 -23.54
CA ALA A 10 -18.25 63.75 -22.33
C ALA A 10 -17.12 63.75 -21.32
N SER A 11 -16.80 64.95 -20.89
CA SER A 11 -16.07 65.13 -19.63
C SER A 11 -17.01 64.84 -18.46
N THR A 12 -16.43 64.22 -17.47
CA THR A 12 -16.93 64.11 -16.04
C THR A 12 -18.06 63.13 -15.78
N HIS A 13 -17.66 61.97 -15.32
CA HIS A 13 -18.07 61.43 -14.01
C HIS A 13 -17.27 60.14 -13.72
N ARG A 14 -16.07 60.37 -13.20
CA ARG A 14 -15.30 59.27 -12.57
C ARG A 14 -15.92 59.07 -11.19
N VAL A 15 -16.91 58.18 -11.11
CA VAL A 15 -17.39 57.67 -9.81
C VAL A 15 -16.35 56.71 -9.32
N ALA A 16 -15.62 57.13 -8.32
CA ALA A 16 -14.69 56.27 -7.57
C ALA A 16 -15.53 55.24 -6.82
N SER A 17 -15.64 54.02 -7.38
CA SER A 17 -16.11 52.84 -6.66
C SER A 17 -15.04 52.49 -5.64
N GLN A 18 -15.15 53.02 -4.43
CA GLN A 18 -14.44 52.49 -3.27
C GLN A 18 -15.02 51.11 -2.98
N GLU A 19 -14.34 50.08 -3.42
CA GLU A 19 -14.55 48.73 -2.91
C GLU A 19 -14.20 48.76 -1.42
N PHE A 20 -15.23 48.81 -0.61
CA PHE A 20 -15.16 48.61 0.83
C PHE A 20 -14.94 47.10 1.04
N THR A 21 -13.69 46.67 1.00
CA THR A 21 -13.31 45.33 1.39
C THR A 21 -13.55 45.24 2.91
N ALA A 22 -14.74 44.79 3.26
CA ALA A 22 -15.07 44.45 4.64
C ALA A 22 -14.19 43.28 5.06
N MET A 23 -13.07 43.57 5.75
CA MET A 23 -12.31 42.56 6.48
C MET A 23 -13.19 42.01 7.58
N THR A 24 -14.00 40.98 7.25
CA THR A 24 -14.72 40.20 8.27
C THR A 24 -13.66 39.43 9.07
N SER A 25 -13.47 39.82 10.33
CA SER A 25 -12.64 39.09 11.28
C SER A 25 -13.11 37.62 11.33
N PRO A 26 -12.21 36.66 11.27
CA PRO A 26 -12.54 35.22 11.24
C PRO A 26 -13.38 34.93 12.50
N THR A 27 -14.51 34.27 12.28
CA THR A 27 -15.40 33.83 13.36
C THR A 27 -14.66 32.91 14.32
N LEU A 28 -15.07 32.84 15.59
CA LEU A 28 -14.50 31.96 16.60
C LEU A 28 -14.37 30.50 16.10
N ARG A 29 -15.35 30.07 15.31
CA ARG A 29 -15.39 28.77 14.66
C ARG A 29 -14.20 28.59 13.67
N GLN A 30 -13.93 29.57 12.81
CA GLN A 30 -12.82 29.54 11.85
C GLN A 30 -11.44 29.56 12.53
N ARG A 31 -11.32 30.16 13.71
CA ARG A 31 -10.09 30.17 14.51
C ARG A 31 -9.85 28.84 15.23
N LEU A 32 -10.91 28.14 15.64
CA LEU A 32 -10.84 26.88 16.37
C LEU A 32 -10.74 25.65 15.44
N GLU A 33 -11.18 25.79 14.18
CA GLU A 33 -11.19 24.70 13.20
C GLU A 33 -9.83 24.00 13.00
N PRO A 34 -8.70 24.73 12.83
CA PRO A 34 -7.40 24.07 12.65
C PRO A 34 -6.92 23.31 13.91
N THR A 35 -7.26 23.81 15.09
CA THR A 35 -6.89 23.16 16.36
C THR A 35 -7.75 21.92 16.60
N LEU A 36 -9.06 22.02 16.38
CA LEU A 36 -9.99 20.90 16.47
C LEU A 36 -9.61 19.79 15.48
N ARG A 37 -9.26 20.16 14.25
CA ARG A 37 -8.79 19.22 13.21
C ARG A 37 -7.53 18.46 13.65
N LYS A 38 -6.56 19.13 14.30
CA LYS A 38 -5.37 18.49 14.86
C LYS A 38 -5.72 17.46 15.95
N PHE A 39 -6.63 17.80 16.87
CA PHE A 39 -7.09 16.88 17.92
C PHE A 39 -7.86 15.68 17.34
N VAL A 40 -8.72 15.92 16.36
CA VAL A 40 -9.45 14.85 15.66
C VAL A 40 -8.49 13.93 14.92
N HIS A 41 -7.47 14.48 14.21
CA HIS A 41 -6.44 13.67 13.57
C HIS A 41 -5.60 12.89 14.58
N LEU A 42 -5.22 13.49 15.70
CA LEU A 42 -4.48 12.82 16.76
C LEU A 42 -5.31 11.67 17.37
N TYR A 43 -6.58 11.93 17.67
CA TYR A 43 -7.50 10.90 18.16
C TYR A 43 -7.61 9.72 17.18
N PHE A 44 -7.85 9.98 15.87
CA PHE A 44 -7.96 8.92 14.87
C PHE A 44 -6.66 8.17 14.65
N ARG A 45 -5.50 8.82 14.80
CA ARG A 45 -4.18 8.15 14.76
C ARG A 45 -4.05 7.06 15.84
N PHE A 46 -4.59 7.28 17.04
CA PHE A 46 -4.57 6.29 18.11
C PHE A 46 -5.76 5.31 18.06
N ALA A 47 -6.95 5.83 17.75
CA ALA A 47 -8.16 5.01 17.74
C ALA A 47 -8.25 4.07 16.53
N ARG A 48 -7.64 4.43 15.38
CA ARG A 48 -7.66 3.68 14.11
C ARG A 48 -6.28 3.20 13.68
N GLY A 49 -5.32 3.07 14.61
CA GLY A 49 -4.01 2.50 14.30
C GLY A 49 -4.19 1.10 13.72
N MET A 50 -3.72 0.90 12.49
CA MET A 50 -3.71 -0.38 11.78
C MET A 50 -2.28 -0.77 11.47
N THR A 51 -1.99 -2.06 11.46
CA THR A 51 -0.76 -2.61 10.93
C THR A 51 -1.02 -3.13 9.53
N LEU A 52 -0.06 -2.90 8.65
CA LEU A 52 -0.13 -3.32 7.26
C LEU A 52 1.08 -4.18 6.94
N GLY A 53 0.83 -5.30 6.33
CA GLY A 53 1.87 -6.19 5.82
C GLY A 53 1.73 -6.40 4.32
N VAL A 54 2.81 -6.82 3.69
CA VAL A 54 2.83 -7.21 2.28
C VAL A 54 3.46 -8.59 2.15
N ARG A 55 2.91 -9.43 1.27
CA ARG A 55 3.43 -10.75 0.94
C ARG A 55 3.42 -10.97 -0.57
N ALA A 56 4.31 -11.83 -1.05
CA ALA A 56 4.36 -12.20 -2.47
C ALA A 56 4.21 -13.70 -2.69
N VAL A 57 3.34 -14.07 -3.63
CA VAL A 57 3.38 -15.36 -4.31
C VAL A 57 4.34 -15.20 -5.47
N VAL A 58 5.62 -15.52 -5.25
CA VAL A 58 6.67 -15.46 -6.27
C VAL A 58 6.74 -16.81 -6.98
N LEU A 59 6.60 -16.80 -8.30
CA LEU A 59 6.50 -17.99 -9.13
C LEU A 59 7.59 -17.99 -10.20
N ASP A 60 8.38 -19.05 -10.22
CA ASP A 60 9.36 -19.25 -11.28
C ASP A 60 8.73 -19.75 -12.59
N ALA A 61 9.55 -20.01 -13.60
CA ALA A 61 9.10 -20.47 -14.91
C ALA A 61 8.40 -21.84 -14.88
N ASP A 62 8.70 -22.67 -13.89
CA ASP A 62 8.08 -23.98 -13.67
C ASP A 62 6.85 -23.91 -12.75
N ASN A 63 6.35 -22.71 -12.43
CA ASN A 63 5.28 -22.45 -11.45
C ASN A 63 5.58 -22.98 -10.05
N ARG A 64 6.86 -23.12 -9.67
CA ARG A 64 7.24 -23.39 -8.29
C ARG A 64 7.16 -22.10 -7.49
N VAL A 65 6.68 -22.18 -6.25
CA VAL A 65 6.54 -21.04 -5.35
C VAL A 65 7.77 -20.86 -4.48
N PHE A 66 8.26 -19.63 -4.38
CA PHE A 66 9.30 -19.26 -3.45
C PHE A 66 8.75 -19.13 -2.04
N LEU A 67 9.33 -19.85 -1.09
CA LEU A 67 8.96 -19.78 0.33
C LEU A 67 10.19 -19.49 1.18
N VAL A 68 9.93 -18.92 2.35
CA VAL A 68 10.92 -18.57 3.36
C VAL A 68 10.58 -19.26 4.69
N ARG A 69 11.61 -19.68 5.42
CA ARG A 69 11.52 -20.18 6.79
C ARG A 69 12.34 -19.27 7.70
N HIS A 70 11.67 -18.65 8.64
CA HIS A 70 12.32 -17.75 9.60
C HIS A 70 12.97 -18.52 10.76
N THR A 71 13.93 -17.90 11.44
CA THR A 71 14.62 -18.48 12.59
C THR A 71 13.78 -18.42 13.87
N TYR A 72 12.84 -17.50 13.97
CA TYR A 72 12.09 -17.14 15.19
C TYR A 72 10.63 -17.61 15.20
N VAL A 73 10.12 -18.13 14.07
CA VAL A 73 8.77 -18.72 13.95
C VAL A 73 8.84 -20.02 13.15
N THR A 74 7.96 -20.96 13.50
CA THR A 74 7.88 -22.25 12.81
C THR A 74 7.05 -22.15 11.53
N GLY A 75 7.44 -22.92 10.51
CA GLY A 75 6.70 -23.07 9.27
C GLY A 75 7.33 -22.31 8.09
N TRP A 76 6.76 -22.56 6.92
CA TRP A 76 7.13 -21.91 5.67
C TRP A 76 6.09 -20.87 5.29
N TYR A 77 6.57 -19.72 4.89
CA TYR A 77 5.78 -18.53 4.63
C TYR A 77 6.01 -18.02 3.21
N LEU A 78 5.07 -17.26 2.70
CA LEU A 78 5.31 -16.36 1.57
C LEU A 78 6.28 -15.25 2.01
N PRO A 79 7.27 -14.86 1.17
CA PRO A 79 8.17 -13.76 1.48
C PRO A 79 7.41 -12.44 1.65
N GLY A 80 7.94 -11.57 2.52
CA GLY A 80 7.40 -10.24 2.79
C GLY A 80 7.34 -9.91 4.28
N GLY A 81 7.00 -8.66 4.61
CA GLY A 81 7.02 -8.14 5.97
C GLY A 81 6.07 -6.98 6.20
N GLY A 82 6.43 -6.11 7.14
CA GLY A 82 5.64 -4.94 7.49
C GLY A 82 5.78 -3.81 6.46
N VAL A 83 4.76 -2.96 6.39
CA VAL A 83 4.82 -1.72 5.60
C VAL A 83 5.07 -0.57 6.56
N GLU A 84 6.19 0.12 6.38
CA GLU A 84 6.61 1.22 7.23
C GLU A 84 5.84 2.51 6.93
N VAL A 85 5.79 3.42 7.91
CA VAL A 85 5.12 4.72 7.75
C VAL A 85 5.78 5.52 6.63
N GLY A 86 4.98 5.92 5.64
CA GLY A 86 5.43 6.67 4.47
C GLY A 86 5.88 5.79 3.30
N GLN A 87 5.88 4.48 3.47
CA GLN A 87 6.22 3.49 2.44
C GLN A 87 4.96 3.08 1.67
N THR A 88 5.06 2.92 0.37
CA THR A 88 4.04 2.26 -0.44
C THR A 88 4.13 0.74 -0.31
N PHE A 89 3.04 0.02 -0.58
CA PHE A 89 3.08 -1.46 -0.62
C PHE A 89 4.10 -1.99 -1.62
N ARG A 90 4.30 -1.28 -2.74
CA ARG A 90 5.27 -1.67 -3.75
C ARG A 90 6.71 -1.55 -3.26
N GLU A 91 7.06 -0.45 -2.59
CA GLU A 91 8.38 -0.25 -2.00
C GLU A 91 8.66 -1.26 -0.90
N ALA A 92 7.69 -1.53 -0.03
CA ALA A 92 7.80 -2.56 1.00
C ALA A 92 8.04 -3.94 0.36
N LEU A 93 7.23 -4.32 -0.63
CA LEU A 93 7.37 -5.58 -1.34
C LEU A 93 8.77 -5.76 -1.96
N ASP A 94 9.24 -4.74 -2.67
CA ASP A 94 10.53 -4.77 -3.35
C ASP A 94 11.70 -4.88 -2.35
N MET A 95 11.61 -4.19 -1.21
CA MET A 95 12.57 -4.28 -0.12
C MET A 95 12.61 -5.70 0.47
N GLU A 96 11.47 -6.24 0.87
CA GLU A 96 11.36 -7.56 1.48
C GLU A 96 11.83 -8.68 0.54
N LEU A 97 11.46 -8.61 -0.74
CA LEU A 97 11.90 -9.59 -1.72
C LEU A 97 13.42 -9.59 -1.94
N ARG A 98 14.06 -8.42 -1.86
CA ARG A 98 15.53 -8.34 -1.91
C ARG A 98 16.16 -8.89 -0.65
N GLU A 99 15.64 -8.56 0.52
CA GLU A 99 16.21 -8.96 1.81
C GLU A 99 16.04 -10.45 2.07
N GLU A 100 14.82 -10.98 1.91
CA GLU A 100 14.50 -12.37 2.20
C GLU A 100 14.82 -13.33 1.06
N GLY A 101 14.79 -12.85 -0.20
CA GLY A 101 14.88 -13.70 -1.38
C GLY A 101 16.03 -13.38 -2.32
N ARG A 102 16.72 -12.25 -2.18
CA ARG A 102 17.61 -11.70 -3.22
C ARG A 102 16.89 -11.57 -4.57
N ILE A 103 15.61 -11.31 -4.52
CA ILE A 103 14.73 -11.21 -5.68
C ILE A 103 14.57 -9.73 -6.05
N GLU A 104 14.90 -9.41 -7.30
CA GLU A 104 14.70 -8.09 -7.90
C GLU A 104 13.52 -8.15 -8.87
N LEU A 105 12.53 -7.28 -8.66
CA LEU A 105 11.38 -7.22 -9.54
C LEU A 105 11.80 -6.74 -10.94
N ALA A 106 11.49 -7.52 -11.96
CA ALA A 106 11.75 -7.21 -13.36
C ALA A 106 10.50 -6.79 -14.14
N GLY A 107 9.33 -6.85 -13.49
CA GLY A 107 8.04 -6.45 -14.03
C GLY A 107 7.09 -5.99 -12.94
N GLU A 108 5.86 -5.67 -13.32
CA GLU A 108 4.84 -5.18 -12.39
C GLU A 108 4.20 -6.35 -11.65
N PRO A 109 4.22 -6.40 -10.30
CA PRO A 109 3.51 -7.40 -9.53
C PRO A 109 2.01 -7.18 -9.62
N VAL A 110 1.26 -8.27 -9.72
CA VAL A 110 -0.19 -8.22 -9.81
C VAL A 110 -0.79 -8.31 -8.42
N LEU A 111 -1.62 -7.33 -8.04
CA LEU A 111 -2.36 -7.39 -6.77
C LEU A 111 -3.31 -8.59 -6.80
N HIS A 112 -3.16 -9.50 -5.83
CA HIS A 112 -4.04 -10.64 -5.64
C HIS A 112 -5.20 -10.30 -4.72
N GLY A 113 -4.92 -9.74 -3.53
CA GLY A 113 -5.96 -9.40 -2.57
C GLY A 113 -5.43 -8.71 -1.32
N VAL A 114 -6.38 -8.29 -0.47
CA VAL A 114 -6.13 -7.71 0.85
C VAL A 114 -6.91 -8.52 1.88
N PHE A 115 -6.24 -8.95 2.94
CA PHE A 115 -6.74 -9.94 3.89
C PHE A 115 -6.66 -9.40 5.32
N LEU A 116 -7.76 -9.49 6.07
CA LEU A 116 -7.72 -9.24 7.51
C LEU A 116 -6.98 -10.41 8.19
N ASN A 117 -5.90 -10.11 8.89
CA ASN A 117 -5.12 -11.10 9.62
C ASN A 117 -5.46 -11.10 11.11
N SER A 118 -6.71 -11.38 11.41
CA SER A 118 -7.28 -11.36 12.77
C SER A 118 -6.58 -12.31 13.74
N HIS A 119 -5.86 -13.31 13.23
CA HIS A 119 -5.06 -14.23 14.04
C HIS A 119 -3.88 -13.54 14.73
N VAL A 120 -3.27 -12.56 14.08
CA VAL A 120 -2.23 -11.71 14.66
C VAL A 120 -2.86 -10.55 15.41
N SER A 121 -3.76 -9.81 14.76
CA SER A 121 -4.49 -8.70 15.36
C SER A 121 -5.73 -8.37 14.52
N ILE A 122 -6.84 -7.98 15.18
CA ILE A 122 -8.03 -7.43 14.49
C ILE A 122 -7.75 -6.12 13.73
N ARG A 123 -6.54 -5.58 13.84
CA ARG A 123 -6.09 -4.36 13.17
C ARG A 123 -5.06 -4.65 12.07
N ASP A 124 -4.68 -5.92 11.89
CA ASP A 124 -3.66 -6.31 10.93
C ASP A 124 -4.26 -6.68 9.58
N HIS A 125 -3.70 -6.11 8.51
CA HIS A 125 -4.08 -6.42 7.15
C HIS A 125 -2.85 -6.76 6.33
N VAL A 126 -2.98 -7.78 5.49
CA VAL A 126 -1.92 -8.25 4.61
C VAL A 126 -2.35 -8.09 3.16
N VAL A 127 -1.54 -7.37 2.41
CA VAL A 127 -1.68 -7.24 0.95
C VAL A 127 -0.85 -8.33 0.28
N VAL A 128 -1.42 -9.05 -0.66
CA VAL A 128 -0.74 -10.12 -1.39
C VAL A 128 -0.61 -9.77 -2.85
N TYR A 129 0.60 -9.92 -3.36
CA TYR A 129 0.91 -9.77 -4.78
C TYR A 129 1.34 -11.10 -5.39
N VAL A 130 1.06 -11.30 -6.67
CA VAL A 130 1.64 -12.37 -7.50
C VAL A 130 2.78 -11.78 -8.31
N VAL A 131 3.96 -12.39 -8.21
CA VAL A 131 5.19 -11.98 -8.88
C VAL A 131 5.65 -13.09 -9.82
N ARG A 132 5.72 -12.80 -11.12
CA ARG A 132 6.19 -13.75 -12.15
C ARG A 132 7.42 -13.26 -12.91
N GLN A 133 7.69 -11.95 -12.85
CA GLN A 133 8.81 -11.35 -13.56
C GLN A 133 9.79 -10.79 -12.53
N PHE A 134 10.88 -11.50 -12.34
CA PHE A 134 11.93 -11.14 -11.39
C PHE A 134 13.29 -11.66 -11.86
N ARG A 135 14.34 -11.18 -11.23
CA ARG A 135 15.71 -11.70 -11.36
C ARG A 135 16.17 -12.19 -9.99
N GLN A 136 16.88 -13.32 -10.00
CA GLN A 136 17.50 -13.88 -8.83
C GLN A 136 18.75 -14.64 -9.27
N ASP A 137 19.92 -14.17 -8.89
CA ASP A 137 21.18 -14.81 -9.29
C ASP A 137 21.45 -16.09 -8.51
N ARG A 138 21.08 -16.09 -7.22
CA ARG A 138 21.26 -17.24 -6.31
C ARG A 138 20.28 -17.13 -5.14
N LEU A 139 19.98 -18.25 -4.50
CA LEU A 139 19.26 -18.28 -3.23
C LEU A 139 20.07 -17.54 -2.15
N PRO A 140 19.40 -16.84 -1.21
CA PRO A 140 20.09 -16.23 -0.08
C PRO A 140 20.71 -17.30 0.83
N GLU A 141 21.84 -16.96 1.42
CA GLU A 141 22.44 -17.76 2.49
C GLU A 141 21.62 -17.58 3.78
N PRO A 142 21.53 -18.61 4.63
CA PRO A 142 20.92 -18.47 5.96
C PRO A 142 21.54 -17.30 6.73
N ASN A 143 20.70 -16.56 7.45
CA ASN A 143 21.14 -15.43 8.25
C ASN A 143 20.42 -15.40 9.61
N ARG A 144 20.44 -14.28 10.35
CA ARG A 144 19.80 -14.19 11.68
C ARG A 144 18.28 -14.29 11.63
N GLU A 145 17.65 -13.91 10.52
CA GLU A 145 16.20 -13.88 10.35
C GLU A 145 15.69 -15.04 9.51
N ILE A 146 16.41 -15.39 8.45
CA ILE A 146 16.04 -16.41 7.48
C ILE A 146 16.88 -17.66 7.71
N ALA A 147 16.22 -18.74 8.12
CA ALA A 147 16.85 -20.04 8.31
C ALA A 147 17.04 -20.80 6.98
N GLU A 148 16.07 -20.68 6.07
CA GLU A 148 16.07 -21.42 4.81
C GLU A 148 15.12 -20.75 3.80
N THR A 149 15.44 -20.89 2.51
CA THR A 149 14.57 -20.46 1.41
C THR A 149 14.63 -21.45 0.27
N GLY A 150 13.60 -21.47 -0.57
CA GLY A 150 13.60 -22.34 -1.75
C GLY A 150 12.37 -22.18 -2.61
N PHE A 151 12.45 -22.73 -3.82
CA PHE A 151 11.32 -22.91 -4.72
C PHE A 151 10.75 -24.32 -4.58
N PHE A 152 9.45 -24.42 -4.35
CA PHE A 152 8.74 -25.66 -4.13
C PHE A 152 7.62 -25.85 -5.15
N ALA A 153 7.50 -27.05 -5.67
CA ALA A 153 6.35 -27.42 -6.48
C ALA A 153 5.09 -27.46 -5.61
N LEU A 154 3.93 -27.13 -6.17
CA LEU A 154 2.69 -27.02 -5.41
C LEU A 154 2.22 -28.33 -4.80
N ASP A 155 2.55 -29.45 -5.44
CA ASP A 155 2.28 -30.82 -4.98
C ASP A 155 3.34 -31.34 -4.00
N ALA A 156 4.45 -30.62 -3.83
CA ALA A 156 5.59 -30.97 -2.97
C ALA A 156 5.93 -29.85 -1.97
N LEU A 157 4.94 -29.12 -1.51
CA LEU A 157 5.12 -28.09 -0.47
C LEU A 157 5.62 -28.72 0.83
N PRO A 158 6.55 -28.08 1.56
CA PRO A 158 6.96 -28.52 2.88
C PRO A 158 5.77 -28.78 3.80
N HIS A 159 5.88 -29.85 4.63
CA HIS A 159 4.77 -30.28 5.48
C HIS A 159 4.26 -29.16 6.41
N ASP A 160 5.16 -28.37 6.94
CA ASP A 160 4.91 -27.26 7.87
C ASP A 160 4.64 -25.91 7.15
N THR A 161 4.31 -25.93 5.84
CA THR A 161 3.82 -24.73 5.15
C THR A 161 2.55 -24.23 5.82
N THR A 162 2.55 -22.93 6.18
CA THR A 162 1.46 -22.34 6.97
C THR A 162 0.11 -22.36 6.25
N GLU A 163 -0.97 -22.40 7.02
CA GLU A 163 -2.34 -22.41 6.50
C GLU A 163 -2.61 -21.19 5.60
N GLY A 164 -2.24 -19.98 6.06
CA GLY A 164 -2.42 -18.77 5.25
C GLY A 164 -1.70 -18.84 3.92
N THR A 165 -0.47 -19.39 3.88
CA THR A 165 0.27 -19.63 2.64
C THR A 165 -0.48 -20.60 1.73
N ARG A 166 -0.94 -21.74 2.26
CA ARG A 166 -1.67 -22.75 1.46
C ARG A 166 -2.98 -22.20 0.89
N LEU A 167 -3.72 -21.40 1.66
CA LEU A 167 -4.95 -20.76 1.18
C LEU A 167 -4.68 -19.79 0.03
N ARG A 168 -3.65 -18.95 0.13
CA ARG A 168 -3.29 -18.03 -0.98
C ARG A 168 -2.86 -18.77 -2.23
N LEU A 169 -2.10 -19.86 -2.09
CA LEU A 169 -1.73 -20.70 -3.23
C LEU A 169 -2.95 -21.34 -3.87
N ALA A 170 -3.89 -21.86 -3.09
CA ALA A 170 -5.13 -22.43 -3.60
C ALA A 170 -6.01 -21.41 -4.34
N GLU A 171 -6.04 -20.17 -3.88
CA GLU A 171 -6.73 -19.08 -4.60
C GLU A 171 -6.07 -18.74 -5.94
N VAL A 172 -4.75 -18.70 -5.96
CA VAL A 172 -3.98 -18.33 -7.17
C VAL A 172 -4.02 -19.44 -8.23
N PHE A 173 -3.98 -20.72 -7.82
CA PHE A 173 -3.81 -21.85 -8.73
C PHE A 173 -5.09 -22.65 -8.97
N ASP A 174 -5.90 -22.84 -7.94
CA ASP A 174 -7.11 -23.66 -8.05
C ASP A 174 -8.36 -22.82 -8.37
N GLY A 175 -8.20 -21.49 -8.52
CA GLY A 175 -9.30 -20.58 -8.79
C GLY A 175 -10.32 -20.51 -7.67
N LYS A 176 -9.93 -20.81 -6.41
CA LYS A 176 -10.80 -20.64 -5.26
C LYS A 176 -11.15 -19.17 -5.07
N PRO A 177 -12.34 -18.86 -4.58
CA PRO A 177 -12.71 -17.48 -4.26
C PRO A 177 -11.72 -16.85 -3.29
N ILE A 178 -11.32 -15.61 -3.56
CA ILE A 178 -10.44 -14.85 -2.69
C ILE A 178 -11.16 -14.61 -1.35
N SER A 179 -10.55 -15.04 -0.25
CA SER A 179 -11.06 -14.84 1.10
C SER A 179 -10.94 -13.38 1.54
N ALA A 180 -11.78 -12.95 2.49
CA ALA A 180 -11.59 -11.68 3.17
C ALA A 180 -10.55 -11.76 4.32
N THR A 181 -10.22 -12.98 4.78
CA THR A 181 -9.35 -13.24 5.93
C THR A 181 -8.10 -14.01 5.54
N TRP A 182 -7.00 -13.80 6.29
CA TRP A 182 -5.71 -14.48 6.08
C TRP A 182 -5.79 -15.98 6.33
N ARG A 183 -6.56 -16.38 7.36
CA ARG A 183 -6.93 -17.77 7.65
C ARG A 183 -8.44 -17.90 7.62
N GLY A 184 -8.92 -19.10 7.37
CA GLY A 184 -10.35 -19.38 7.35
C GLY A 184 -11.05 -19.15 8.69
#